data_acd821bcb9d32c40fcd213699cd4d1b9
#
_entry.id   acd821bcb9d32c40fcd213699cd4d1b9
#
_cell.length_a   1.000
_cell.length_b   1.000
_cell.length_c   1.000
_cell.angle_alpha   90.00
_cell.angle_beta   90.00
_cell.angle_gamma   90.00
#
_symmetry.space_group_name_H-M   'P 1'
#
loop_
_entity.id
_entity.type
_entity.pdbx_description
1 polymer ?
#
loop_
_entity_poly.entity_id
_entity_poly.type
_entity_poly.pdbx_seq_one_letter_code
_entity_poly.pdbx_strand_id
1 'polypeptide(L)'
;DYLTEAIGNKPIASYTTIDAGKFRDWLIAKGMITSSLRRVLSSIKAIVNLTISEHGLSMKNPFANVFLPDIGSGSKRLPVSSRDITTIQNTCMSIDDEIRWLIGLISDTGLRLSEAAGLLKEDVRLDHSVPHIIITPNAHRRLKNSASERIVPISGVALWAVEQATRSTSPSFLFPKYMKTGICNANSASAAANKWIKCIVSDKVSVHSFRHSMRDRLR
;
A
#
# COMPACT_ATOMS: atom_id res chain seq x y z
N ASP A 1 10.42 -18.94 -11.83
CA ASP A 1 10.80 -17.58 -12.27
C ASP A 1 10.23 -17.33 -13.66
N TYR A 2 9.44 -16.26 -13.81
CA TYR A 2 8.73 -15.94 -15.06
C TYR A 2 9.68 -15.83 -16.27
N LEU A 3 10.87 -15.27 -16.08
CA LEU A 3 11.82 -15.09 -17.18
C LEU A 3 12.32 -16.45 -17.69
N THR A 4 12.77 -17.31 -16.78
CA THR A 4 13.26 -18.65 -17.09
C THR A 4 12.18 -19.53 -17.71
N GLU A 5 10.95 -19.43 -17.22
CA GLU A 5 9.79 -20.18 -17.75
C GLU A 5 9.43 -19.76 -19.17
N ALA A 6 9.54 -18.47 -19.48
CA ALA A 6 9.13 -17.91 -20.77
C ALA A 6 10.17 -18.09 -21.89
N ILE A 7 11.46 -17.89 -21.58
CA ILE A 7 12.53 -17.79 -22.59
C ILE A 7 13.80 -18.61 -22.24
N GLY A 8 13.73 -19.43 -21.20
CA GLY A 8 14.81 -20.27 -20.75
C GLY A 8 15.86 -19.55 -19.89
N ASN A 9 16.67 -20.35 -19.20
CA ASN A 9 17.82 -19.84 -18.45
C ASN A 9 19.03 -19.71 -19.37
N LYS A 10 19.49 -18.50 -19.60
CA LYS A 10 20.59 -18.16 -20.49
C LYS A 10 21.64 -17.30 -19.78
N PRO A 11 22.91 -17.33 -20.21
CA PRO A 11 23.86 -16.30 -19.80
C PRO A 11 23.31 -14.90 -20.11
N ILE A 12 23.56 -13.93 -19.23
CA ILE A 12 22.96 -12.60 -19.34
C ILE A 12 23.31 -11.91 -20.67
N ALA A 13 24.52 -12.14 -21.18
CA ALA A 13 25.00 -11.57 -22.43
C ALA A 13 24.34 -12.16 -23.68
N SER A 14 23.61 -13.26 -23.56
CA SER A 14 22.97 -13.95 -24.71
C SER A 14 21.48 -13.61 -24.86
N TYR A 15 20.90 -12.85 -23.93
CA TYR A 15 19.56 -12.35 -24.13
C TYR A 15 19.51 -11.24 -25.19
N THR A 16 18.50 -11.29 -26.05
CA THR A 16 18.31 -10.37 -27.16
C THR A 16 17.03 -9.54 -26.97
N THR A 17 16.86 -8.50 -27.76
CA THR A 17 15.59 -7.74 -27.83
C THR A 17 14.41 -8.60 -28.31
N ILE A 18 14.69 -9.66 -29.10
CA ILE A 18 13.68 -10.63 -29.51
C ILE A 18 13.22 -11.46 -28.28
N ASP A 19 14.13 -11.87 -27.43
CA ASP A 19 13.79 -12.57 -26.19
C ASP A 19 12.96 -11.67 -25.27
N ALA A 20 13.28 -10.38 -25.17
CA ALA A 20 12.51 -9.43 -24.39
C ALA A 20 11.09 -9.24 -24.94
N GLY A 21 10.91 -9.25 -26.26
CA GLY A 21 9.61 -9.27 -26.90
C GLY A 21 8.81 -10.55 -26.61
N LYS A 22 9.44 -11.72 -26.76
CA LYS A 22 8.81 -13.02 -26.41
C LYS A 22 8.38 -13.08 -24.97
N PHE A 23 9.21 -12.57 -24.06
CA PHE A 23 8.89 -12.51 -22.63
C PHE A 23 7.66 -11.61 -22.37
N ARG A 24 7.59 -10.42 -22.97
CA ARG A 24 6.42 -9.57 -22.92
C ARG A 24 5.16 -10.30 -23.39
N ASP A 25 5.23 -10.95 -24.56
CA ASP A 25 4.08 -11.61 -25.19
C ASP A 25 3.61 -12.81 -24.35
N TRP A 26 4.53 -13.52 -23.72
CA TRP A 26 4.22 -14.57 -22.76
C TRP A 26 3.51 -14.05 -21.51
N LEU A 27 3.95 -12.90 -20.95
CA LEU A 27 3.26 -12.27 -19.83
C LEU A 27 1.84 -11.80 -20.21
N ILE A 28 1.66 -11.31 -21.44
CA ILE A 28 0.35 -10.94 -21.99
C ILE A 28 -0.55 -12.17 -22.09
N ALA A 29 -0.04 -13.30 -22.61
CA ALA A 29 -0.78 -14.55 -22.68
C ALA A 29 -1.16 -15.11 -21.30
N LYS A 30 -0.43 -14.80 -20.24
CA LYS A 30 -0.79 -15.07 -18.83
C LYS A 30 -1.86 -14.10 -18.29
N GLY A 31 -2.41 -13.19 -19.11
CA GLY A 31 -3.47 -12.27 -18.71
C GLY A 31 -2.99 -11.02 -17.95
N MET A 32 -1.70 -10.68 -17.99
CA MET A 32 -1.21 -9.48 -17.30
C MET A 32 -1.61 -8.20 -18.02
N ILE A 33 -2.13 -7.23 -17.26
CA ILE A 33 -2.43 -5.88 -17.74
C ILE A 33 -1.16 -5.02 -17.82
N THR A 34 -1.19 -3.94 -18.62
CA THR A 34 -0.04 -3.06 -18.89
C THR A 34 0.70 -2.59 -17.64
N SER A 35 -0.01 -2.26 -16.55
CA SER A 35 0.63 -1.81 -15.31
C SER A 35 1.45 -2.91 -14.62
N SER A 36 0.99 -4.16 -14.70
CA SER A 36 1.71 -5.34 -14.18
C SER A 36 2.91 -5.68 -15.06
N LEU A 37 2.74 -5.63 -16.40
CA LEU A 37 3.83 -5.79 -17.37
C LEU A 37 4.96 -4.80 -17.12
N ARG A 38 4.60 -3.51 -16.97
CA ARG A 38 5.58 -2.44 -16.69
C ARG A 38 6.38 -2.73 -15.42
N ARG A 39 5.72 -3.18 -14.36
CA ARG A 39 6.38 -3.51 -13.08
C ARG A 39 7.36 -4.66 -13.24
N VAL A 40 6.96 -5.76 -13.89
CA VAL A 40 7.82 -6.94 -14.08
C VAL A 40 9.01 -6.59 -14.96
N LEU A 41 8.79 -5.95 -16.11
CA LEU A 41 9.86 -5.54 -17.02
C LEU A 41 10.80 -4.51 -16.39
N SER A 42 10.30 -3.58 -15.58
CA SER A 42 11.15 -2.64 -14.84
C SER A 42 12.08 -3.35 -13.85
N SER A 43 11.60 -4.39 -13.17
CA SER A 43 12.44 -5.18 -12.25
C SER A 43 13.55 -5.92 -13.01
N ILE A 44 13.22 -6.55 -14.14
CA ILE A 44 14.23 -7.25 -14.98
C ILE A 44 15.22 -6.25 -15.56
N LYS A 45 14.73 -5.13 -16.10
CA LYS A 45 15.61 -4.06 -16.60
C LYS A 45 16.61 -3.60 -15.54
N ALA A 46 16.15 -3.42 -14.29
CA ALA A 46 17.01 -3.00 -13.18
C ALA A 46 18.08 -4.06 -12.86
N ILE A 47 17.71 -5.34 -12.80
CA ILE A 47 18.64 -6.46 -12.55
C ILE A 47 19.67 -6.54 -13.66
N VAL A 48 19.25 -6.49 -14.94
CA VAL A 48 20.17 -6.56 -16.09
C VAL A 48 21.11 -5.34 -16.10
N ASN A 49 20.62 -4.12 -15.83
CA ASN A 49 21.48 -2.94 -15.73
C ASN A 49 22.51 -3.07 -14.61
N LEU A 50 22.09 -3.58 -13.44
CA LEU A 50 23.01 -3.82 -12.33
C LEU A 50 24.11 -4.82 -12.73
N THR A 51 23.73 -5.95 -13.35
CA THR A 51 24.69 -6.97 -13.81
C THR A 51 25.66 -6.39 -14.85
N ILE A 52 25.18 -5.61 -15.80
CA ILE A 52 26.03 -4.93 -16.80
C ILE A 52 27.05 -4.03 -16.10
N SER A 53 26.61 -3.24 -15.12
CA SER A 53 27.47 -2.32 -14.37
C SER A 53 28.50 -3.07 -13.50
N GLU A 54 28.04 -4.04 -12.70
CA GLU A 54 28.88 -4.77 -11.74
C GLU A 54 29.96 -5.63 -12.44
N HIS A 55 29.63 -6.19 -13.61
CA HIS A 55 30.54 -7.08 -14.36
C HIS A 55 31.23 -6.39 -15.56
N GLY A 56 31.06 -5.09 -15.73
CA GLY A 56 31.68 -4.34 -16.82
C GLY A 56 31.34 -4.86 -18.22
N LEU A 57 30.12 -5.35 -18.44
CA LEU A 57 29.72 -5.97 -19.71
C LEU A 57 29.53 -4.91 -20.80
N SER A 58 30.20 -5.11 -21.94
CA SER A 58 30.06 -4.25 -23.12
C SER A 58 28.81 -4.60 -23.94
N MET A 59 27.62 -4.49 -23.34
CA MET A 59 26.35 -4.76 -24.00
C MET A 59 25.26 -3.75 -23.64
N LYS A 60 24.31 -3.55 -24.55
CA LYS A 60 23.07 -2.81 -24.25
C LYS A 60 22.05 -3.73 -23.59
N ASN A 61 21.33 -3.20 -22.60
CA ASN A 61 20.27 -3.95 -21.96
C ASN A 61 19.12 -4.27 -22.94
N PRO A 62 18.86 -5.54 -23.28
CA PRO A 62 17.80 -5.89 -24.23
C PRO A 62 16.38 -5.61 -23.73
N PHE A 63 16.20 -5.47 -22.41
CA PHE A 63 14.92 -5.13 -21.79
C PHE A 63 14.71 -3.62 -21.58
N ALA A 64 15.62 -2.76 -22.06
CA ALA A 64 15.58 -1.33 -21.81
C ALA A 64 14.34 -0.64 -22.39
N ASN A 65 13.99 -0.99 -23.64
CA ASN A 65 12.99 -0.29 -24.45
C ASN A 65 11.93 -1.27 -25.02
N VAL A 66 11.41 -2.16 -24.17
CA VAL A 66 10.34 -3.07 -24.58
C VAL A 66 9.05 -2.29 -24.75
N PHE A 67 8.46 -2.33 -25.95
CA PHE A 67 7.14 -1.75 -26.20
C PHE A 67 6.07 -2.44 -25.36
N LEU A 68 5.23 -1.65 -24.71
CA LEU A 68 4.11 -2.14 -23.89
C LEU A 68 2.79 -1.70 -24.52
N PRO A 69 1.99 -2.62 -25.05
CA PRO A 69 0.66 -2.31 -25.54
C PRO A 69 -0.26 -1.88 -24.38
N ASP A 70 -1.22 -1.03 -24.65
CA ASP A 70 -2.23 -0.65 -23.67
C ASP A 70 -3.29 -1.76 -23.57
N ILE A 71 -3.06 -2.70 -22.66
CA ILE A 71 -3.96 -3.84 -22.39
C ILE A 71 -4.62 -3.63 -21.05
N GLY A 72 -5.86 -3.22 -21.06
CA GLY A 72 -6.71 -3.09 -19.89
C GLY A 72 -6.21 -2.07 -18.88
N SER A 73 -7.03 -1.14 -18.52
CA SER A 73 -6.81 -0.34 -17.33
C SER A 73 -7.19 -1.19 -16.11
N GLY A 74 -6.28 -1.34 -15.15
CA GLY A 74 -6.65 -1.88 -13.85
C GLY A 74 -7.87 -1.10 -13.32
N SER A 75 -8.77 -1.77 -12.64
CA SER A 75 -9.94 -1.13 -12.03
C SER A 75 -9.51 0.13 -11.28
N LYS A 76 -9.93 1.30 -11.78
CA LYS A 76 -9.68 2.57 -11.10
C LYS A 76 -10.42 2.52 -9.76
N ARG A 77 -9.68 2.57 -8.66
CA ARG A 77 -10.28 2.71 -7.33
C ARG A 77 -10.99 4.05 -7.28
N LEU A 78 -12.26 4.01 -6.91
CA LEU A 78 -13.05 5.22 -6.75
C LEU A 78 -12.76 5.86 -5.37
N PRO A 79 -12.84 7.18 -5.25
CA PRO A 79 -12.97 7.83 -3.95
C PRO A 79 -14.21 7.27 -3.22
N VAL A 80 -14.16 7.25 -1.90
CA VAL A 80 -15.33 6.88 -1.08
C VAL A 80 -16.27 8.09 -1.05
N SER A 81 -17.54 7.90 -1.34
CA SER A 81 -18.51 8.97 -1.23
C SER A 81 -18.72 9.40 0.23
N SER A 82 -19.16 10.65 0.48
CA SER A 82 -19.44 11.13 1.84
C SER A 82 -20.47 10.25 2.54
N ARG A 83 -21.51 9.80 1.83
CA ARG A 83 -22.51 8.86 2.34
C ARG A 83 -21.89 7.54 2.78
N ASP A 84 -21.03 6.96 1.96
CA ASP A 84 -20.38 5.70 2.27
C ASP A 84 -19.39 5.84 3.43
N ILE A 85 -18.68 6.97 3.53
CA ILE A 85 -17.83 7.29 4.69
C ILE A 85 -18.67 7.27 5.97
N THR A 86 -19.78 7.98 6.00
CA THR A 86 -20.68 8.01 7.17
C THR A 86 -21.20 6.62 7.52
N THR A 87 -21.59 5.82 6.53
CA THR A 87 -22.05 4.45 6.74
C THR A 87 -20.96 3.58 7.35
N ILE A 88 -19.74 3.65 6.80
CA ILE A 88 -18.59 2.89 7.32
C ILE A 88 -18.26 3.32 8.74
N GLN A 89 -18.20 4.63 9.01
CA GLN A 89 -17.89 5.19 10.33
C GLN A 89 -18.89 4.78 11.39
N ASN A 90 -20.19 4.90 11.12
CA ASN A 90 -21.26 4.47 12.04
C ASN A 90 -21.17 2.97 12.33
N THR A 91 -20.91 2.16 11.31
CA THR A 91 -20.73 0.71 11.47
C THR A 91 -19.46 0.38 12.26
N CYS A 92 -18.36 1.14 12.07
CA CYS A 92 -17.16 0.99 12.88
C CYS A 92 -17.44 1.24 14.35
N MET A 93 -18.14 2.34 14.69
CA MET A 93 -18.50 2.67 16.07
C MET A 93 -19.45 1.64 16.70
N SER A 94 -20.36 1.07 15.91
CA SER A 94 -21.30 0.05 16.40
C SER A 94 -20.63 -1.29 16.71
N ILE A 95 -19.61 -1.71 15.92
CA ILE A 95 -18.92 -2.99 16.12
C ILE A 95 -17.81 -2.87 17.18
N ASP A 96 -17.12 -1.73 17.22
CA ASP A 96 -16.16 -1.33 18.26
C ASP A 96 -15.06 -2.36 18.54
N ASP A 97 -14.28 -2.70 17.51
CA ASP A 97 -13.12 -3.58 17.61
C ASP A 97 -11.88 -2.99 16.92
N GLU A 98 -10.72 -3.62 17.12
CA GLU A 98 -9.42 -3.10 16.68
C GLU A 98 -9.35 -2.79 15.17
N ILE A 99 -9.95 -3.64 14.31
CA ILE A 99 -9.93 -3.36 12.87
C ILE A 99 -10.85 -2.19 12.51
N ARG A 100 -11.97 -1.99 13.23
CA ARG A 100 -12.87 -0.86 13.03
C ARG A 100 -12.26 0.44 13.54
N TRP A 101 -11.51 0.40 14.63
CA TRP A 101 -10.72 1.57 15.07
C TRP A 101 -9.68 1.94 14.01
N LEU A 102 -8.96 0.96 13.43
CA LEU A 102 -8.00 1.23 12.35
C LEU A 102 -8.68 1.85 11.12
N ILE A 103 -9.84 1.34 10.70
CA ILE A 103 -10.61 1.88 9.57
C ILE A 103 -11.15 3.28 9.91
N GLY A 104 -11.71 3.47 11.08
CA GLY A 104 -12.21 4.76 11.57
C GLY A 104 -11.13 5.83 11.55
N LEU A 105 -9.96 5.51 12.08
CA LEU A 105 -8.80 6.40 12.04
C LEU A 105 -8.43 6.82 10.61
N ILE A 106 -8.34 5.86 9.69
CA ILE A 106 -7.93 6.13 8.31
C ILE A 106 -9.01 6.92 7.55
N SER A 107 -10.30 6.72 7.89
CA SER A 107 -11.42 7.35 7.19
C SER A 107 -11.43 8.89 7.29
N ASP A 108 -10.96 9.44 8.41
CA ASP A 108 -10.89 10.88 8.64
C ASP A 108 -9.49 11.49 8.50
N THR A 109 -8.44 10.67 8.54
CA THR A 109 -7.06 11.17 8.43
C THR A 109 -6.44 10.97 7.05
N GLY A 110 -6.94 10.02 6.28
CA GLY A 110 -6.33 9.62 5.01
C GLY A 110 -4.90 9.06 5.17
N LEU A 111 -4.52 8.58 6.34
CA LEU A 111 -3.24 7.89 6.59
C LEU A 111 -3.07 6.70 5.65
N ARG A 112 -1.81 6.40 5.28
CA ARG A 112 -1.54 5.10 4.65
C ARG A 112 -1.77 4.00 5.67
N LEU A 113 -2.31 2.87 5.22
CA LEU A 113 -2.61 1.76 6.11
C LEU A 113 -1.39 1.32 6.95
N SER A 114 -0.21 1.25 6.34
CA SER A 114 1.02 0.88 7.06
C SER A 114 1.48 1.95 8.07
N GLU A 115 1.18 3.22 7.82
CA GLU A 115 1.42 4.29 8.78
C GLU A 115 0.49 4.13 9.99
N ALA A 116 -0.80 3.93 9.75
CA ALA A 116 -1.81 3.79 10.80
C ALA A 116 -1.65 2.49 11.60
N ALA A 117 -1.52 1.34 10.93
CA ALA A 117 -1.40 0.04 11.59
C ALA A 117 -0.11 -0.12 12.42
N GLY A 118 0.95 0.61 12.07
CA GLY A 118 2.22 0.62 12.80
C GLY A 118 2.35 1.74 13.83
N LEU A 119 1.24 2.37 14.25
CA LEU A 119 1.27 3.40 15.29
C LEU A 119 1.63 2.84 16.66
N LEU A 120 2.47 3.58 17.36
CA LEU A 120 2.75 3.39 18.77
C LEU A 120 1.84 4.29 19.62
N LYS A 121 1.60 3.94 20.86
CA LYS A 121 0.86 4.81 21.79
C LYS A 121 1.60 6.14 22.02
N GLU A 122 2.93 6.10 21.99
CA GLU A 122 3.77 7.30 22.10
C GLU A 122 3.71 8.24 20.88
N ASP A 123 3.19 7.78 19.74
CA ASP A 123 2.93 8.65 18.58
C ASP A 123 1.71 9.55 18.79
N VAL A 124 0.89 9.28 19.81
CA VAL A 124 -0.42 9.93 20.02
C VAL A 124 -0.30 11.03 21.08
N ARG A 125 -0.96 12.15 20.84
CA ARG A 125 -1.08 13.30 21.76
C ARG A 125 -2.55 13.67 21.92
N LEU A 126 -3.24 13.04 22.89
CA LEU A 126 -4.65 13.32 23.20
C LEU A 126 -4.82 14.50 24.15
N ASP A 127 -3.85 14.77 24.97
CA ASP A 127 -3.80 15.82 26.00
C ASP A 127 -3.39 17.20 25.45
N HIS A 128 -3.13 17.29 24.16
CA HIS A 128 -2.77 18.56 23.50
C HIS A 128 -4.05 19.36 23.14
N SER A 129 -3.96 20.69 23.07
CA SER A 129 -5.08 21.58 22.67
C SER A 129 -5.70 21.19 21.32
N VAL A 130 -4.91 20.63 20.43
CA VAL A 130 -5.37 19.96 19.20
C VAL A 130 -4.87 18.53 19.26
N PRO A 131 -5.72 17.54 19.55
CA PRO A 131 -5.33 16.13 19.51
C PRO A 131 -4.73 15.75 18.16
N HIS A 132 -3.61 15.05 18.17
CA HIS A 132 -2.88 14.72 16.94
C HIS A 132 -2.03 13.47 17.05
N ILE A 133 -1.58 12.99 15.91
CA ILE A 133 -0.66 11.85 15.75
C ILE A 133 0.62 12.37 15.09
N ILE A 134 1.76 11.92 15.58
CA ILE A 134 3.09 12.20 15.01
C ILE A 134 3.49 11.00 14.16
N ILE A 135 3.68 11.22 12.87
CA ILE A 135 4.13 10.18 11.93
C ILE A 135 5.62 10.35 11.69
N THR A 136 6.42 9.47 12.28
CA THR A 136 7.88 9.40 12.09
C THR A 136 8.30 7.95 11.78
N PRO A 137 9.45 7.71 11.13
CA PRO A 137 9.98 6.37 10.98
C PRO A 137 10.43 5.83 12.35
N ASN A 138 10.21 4.53 12.57
CA ASN A 138 10.70 3.84 13.76
C ASN A 138 11.08 2.39 13.43
N ALA A 139 11.57 1.64 14.40
CA ALA A 139 11.99 0.25 14.23
C ALA A 139 10.87 -0.68 13.73
N HIS A 140 9.61 -0.33 13.99
CA HIS A 140 8.41 -1.13 13.70
C HIS A 140 7.68 -0.69 12.44
N ARG A 141 7.94 0.54 11.96
CA ARG A 141 7.24 1.19 10.85
C ARG A 141 8.21 1.92 9.94
N ARG A 142 8.28 1.49 8.67
CA ARG A 142 8.99 2.21 7.62
C ARG A 142 8.05 3.20 6.94
N LEU A 143 8.53 4.41 6.67
CA LEU A 143 7.84 5.37 5.82
C LEU A 143 8.25 5.19 4.36
N LYS A 144 7.37 5.56 3.44
CA LYS A 144 7.63 5.43 1.99
C LYS A 144 8.78 6.35 1.54
N ASN A 145 8.85 7.54 2.13
CA ASN A 145 9.89 8.56 1.90
C ASN A 145 9.95 9.50 3.11
N SER A 146 10.99 10.32 3.23
CA SER A 146 11.16 11.30 4.30
C SER A 146 10.03 12.34 4.35
N ALA A 147 9.51 12.76 3.20
CA ALA A 147 8.36 13.66 3.11
C ALA A 147 7.04 13.09 3.70
N SER A 148 7.06 11.84 4.15
CA SER A 148 5.91 11.24 4.86
C SER A 148 5.87 11.57 6.35
N GLU A 149 6.95 12.11 6.91
CA GLU A 149 7.00 12.59 8.30
C GLU A 149 6.10 13.82 8.45
N ARG A 150 5.20 13.78 9.41
CA ARG A 150 4.22 14.86 9.62
C ARG A 150 3.44 14.70 10.91
N ILE A 151 2.84 15.80 11.36
CA ILE A 151 1.79 15.81 12.38
C ILE A 151 0.43 15.75 11.68
N VAL A 152 -0.46 14.90 12.18
CA VAL A 152 -1.80 14.71 11.65
C VAL A 152 -2.82 15.02 12.75
N PRO A 153 -3.55 16.12 12.69
CA PRO A 153 -4.65 16.40 13.61
C PRO A 153 -5.70 15.29 13.52
N ILE A 154 -6.29 14.94 14.65
CA ILE A 154 -7.38 13.96 14.73
C ILE A 154 -8.62 14.60 15.34
N SER A 155 -9.78 14.31 14.74
CA SER A 155 -11.09 14.75 15.20
C SER A 155 -12.14 13.71 14.79
N GLY A 156 -13.38 13.89 15.23
CA GLY A 156 -14.49 13.04 14.83
C GLY A 156 -14.23 11.55 15.11
N VAL A 157 -14.48 10.71 14.11
CA VAL A 157 -14.35 9.25 14.25
C VAL A 157 -12.88 8.82 14.38
N ALA A 158 -11.93 9.58 13.83
CA ALA A 158 -10.51 9.30 14.05
C ALA A 158 -10.11 9.48 15.52
N LEU A 159 -10.62 10.51 16.19
CA LEU A 159 -10.37 10.74 17.62
C LEU A 159 -10.97 9.59 18.44
N TRP A 160 -12.25 9.27 18.25
CA TRP A 160 -12.89 8.11 18.89
C TRP A 160 -12.07 6.84 18.72
N ALA A 161 -11.63 6.54 17.49
CA ALA A 161 -10.89 5.33 17.18
C ALA A 161 -9.56 5.24 17.94
N VAL A 162 -8.85 6.37 18.05
CA VAL A 162 -7.58 6.44 18.78
C VAL A 162 -7.81 6.31 20.29
N GLU A 163 -8.85 6.94 20.84
CA GLU A 163 -9.24 6.79 22.25
C GLU A 163 -9.55 5.33 22.60
N GLN A 164 -10.30 4.61 21.76
CA GLN A 164 -10.55 3.18 21.97
C GLN A 164 -9.26 2.36 21.88
N ALA A 165 -8.45 2.59 20.85
CA ALA A 165 -7.21 1.85 20.63
C ALA A 165 -6.17 2.06 21.76
N THR A 166 -6.13 3.24 22.37
CA THR A 166 -5.22 3.51 23.51
C THR A 166 -5.56 2.71 24.75
N ARG A 167 -6.82 2.26 24.91
CA ARG A 167 -7.29 1.40 26.02
C ARG A 167 -6.87 -0.06 25.84
N SER A 168 -6.27 -0.43 24.70
CA SER A 168 -5.79 -1.78 24.45
C SER A 168 -4.75 -2.22 25.50
N THR A 169 -4.67 -3.51 25.77
CA THR A 169 -3.74 -4.09 26.77
C THR A 169 -2.27 -4.03 26.36
N SER A 170 -1.97 -3.74 25.10
CA SER A 170 -0.59 -3.57 24.62
C SER A 170 0.05 -2.34 25.28
N PRO A 171 1.27 -2.46 25.81
CA PRO A 171 1.96 -1.31 26.41
C PRO A 171 2.46 -0.31 25.37
N SER A 172 2.76 -0.75 24.16
CA SER A 172 3.45 0.08 23.16
C SER A 172 2.65 0.30 21.89
N PHE A 173 1.98 -0.74 21.35
CA PHE A 173 1.32 -0.67 20.05
C PHE A 173 -0.13 -0.23 20.15
N LEU A 174 -0.55 0.65 19.26
CA LEU A 174 -1.95 1.06 19.16
C LEU A 174 -2.83 -0.05 18.55
N PHE A 175 -2.28 -0.81 17.58
CA PHE A 175 -2.95 -1.92 16.89
C PHE A 175 -2.12 -3.20 16.99
N PRO A 176 -2.06 -3.86 18.17
CA PRO A 176 -1.18 -4.99 18.42
C PRO A 176 -1.49 -6.23 17.57
N LYS A 177 -2.73 -6.43 17.15
CA LYS A 177 -3.16 -7.55 16.30
C LYS A 177 -2.40 -7.63 14.97
N TYR A 178 -1.92 -6.49 14.49
CA TYR A 178 -1.19 -6.40 13.21
C TYR A 178 0.33 -6.33 13.37
N MET A 179 0.81 -6.53 14.59
CA MET A 179 2.25 -6.60 14.88
C MET A 179 2.67 -8.07 14.92
N LYS A 180 3.66 -8.44 14.10
CA LYS A 180 4.24 -9.78 14.10
C LYS A 180 5.74 -9.67 14.33
N THR A 181 6.25 -10.28 15.39
CA THR A 181 7.69 -10.19 15.76
C THR A 181 8.21 -8.76 15.84
N GLY A 182 7.39 -7.82 16.33
CA GLY A 182 7.75 -6.40 16.44
C GLY A 182 7.70 -5.62 15.12
N ILE A 183 7.25 -6.22 14.01
CA ILE A 183 7.12 -5.54 12.70
C ILE A 183 5.65 -5.48 12.29
N CYS A 184 5.22 -4.33 11.77
CA CYS A 184 3.86 -4.14 11.30
C CYS A 184 3.55 -4.99 10.06
N ASN A 185 2.58 -5.92 10.19
CA ASN A 185 2.05 -6.70 9.07
C ASN A 185 0.90 -5.96 8.36
N ALA A 186 1.26 -4.91 7.63
CA ALA A 186 0.30 -4.09 6.91
C ALA A 186 -0.51 -4.88 5.85
N ASN A 187 0.02 -5.97 5.32
CA ASN A 187 -0.70 -6.80 4.35
C ASN A 187 -1.88 -7.52 5.00
N SER A 188 -1.70 -8.06 6.20
CA SER A 188 -2.79 -8.70 6.97
C SER A 188 -3.87 -7.68 7.32
N ALA A 189 -3.49 -6.50 7.82
CA ALA A 189 -4.42 -5.40 8.11
C ALA A 189 -5.18 -4.97 6.85
N SER A 190 -4.48 -4.84 5.72
CA SER A 190 -5.09 -4.49 4.44
C SER A 190 -6.10 -5.52 3.96
N ALA A 191 -5.77 -6.80 4.04
CA ALA A 191 -6.66 -7.88 3.63
C ALA A 191 -7.95 -7.87 4.47
N ALA A 192 -7.83 -7.80 5.80
CA ALA A 192 -8.96 -7.76 6.70
C ALA A 192 -9.85 -6.53 6.49
N ALA A 193 -9.25 -5.34 6.44
CA ALA A 193 -9.99 -4.09 6.25
C ALA A 193 -10.69 -4.02 4.89
N ASN A 194 -10.00 -4.38 3.80
CA ASN A 194 -10.60 -4.34 2.47
C ASN A 194 -11.70 -5.40 2.30
N LYS A 195 -11.56 -6.60 2.88
CA LYS A 195 -12.61 -7.60 2.87
C LYS A 195 -13.89 -7.07 3.50
N TRP A 196 -13.77 -6.44 4.66
CA TRP A 196 -14.92 -5.89 5.37
C TRP A 196 -15.55 -4.69 4.64
N ILE A 197 -14.75 -3.71 4.19
CA ILE A 197 -15.26 -2.53 3.45
C ILE A 197 -16.08 -2.94 2.22
N LYS A 198 -15.61 -3.93 1.48
CA LYS A 198 -16.33 -4.46 0.31
C LYS A 198 -17.71 -5.02 0.65
N CYS A 199 -17.88 -5.60 1.83
CA CYS A 199 -19.19 -6.09 2.28
C CYS A 199 -20.13 -4.96 2.67
N ILE A 200 -19.61 -3.78 3.06
CA ILE A 200 -20.44 -2.66 3.55
C ILE A 200 -20.87 -1.73 2.41
N VAL A 201 -19.98 -1.45 1.45
CA VAL A 201 -20.25 -0.43 0.41
C VAL A 201 -20.05 -0.95 -1.01
N SER A 202 -18.84 -1.28 -1.45
CA SER A 202 -18.57 -1.68 -2.84
C SER A 202 -17.21 -2.34 -2.99
N ASP A 203 -17.08 -3.24 -3.96
CA ASP A 203 -15.82 -3.88 -4.35
C ASP A 203 -14.81 -2.92 -5.01
N LYS A 204 -15.28 -1.76 -5.50
CA LYS A 204 -14.45 -0.70 -6.10
C LYS A 204 -13.79 0.21 -5.06
N VAL A 205 -14.20 0.11 -3.80
CA VAL A 205 -13.68 0.87 -2.67
C VAL A 205 -12.65 0.05 -1.90
N SER A 206 -11.63 0.71 -1.39
CA SER A 206 -10.60 0.11 -0.54
C SER A 206 -10.14 1.10 0.52
N VAL A 207 -9.39 0.63 1.53
CA VAL A 207 -8.77 1.52 2.54
C VAL A 207 -8.00 2.67 1.89
N HIS A 208 -7.31 2.41 0.78
CA HIS A 208 -6.57 3.47 0.07
C HIS A 208 -7.49 4.54 -0.56
N SER A 209 -8.75 4.21 -0.83
CA SER A 209 -9.74 5.16 -1.36
C SER A 209 -10.03 6.31 -0.39
N PHE A 210 -9.96 6.10 0.93
CA PHE A 210 -10.13 7.16 1.92
C PHE A 210 -9.09 8.29 1.76
N ARG A 211 -7.86 7.93 1.38
CA ARG A 211 -6.83 8.94 1.12
C ARG A 211 -7.14 9.81 -0.10
N HIS A 212 -7.75 9.25 -1.13
CA HIS A 212 -8.25 10.02 -2.27
C HIS A 212 -9.41 10.92 -1.86
N SER A 213 -10.38 10.38 -1.12
CA SER A 213 -11.52 11.14 -0.61
C SER A 213 -11.11 12.28 0.32
N MET A 214 -10.12 12.05 1.20
CA MET A 214 -9.59 13.10 2.09
C MET A 214 -8.99 14.25 1.30
N ARG A 215 -8.18 13.94 0.28
CA ARG A 215 -7.61 14.97 -0.60
C ARG A 215 -8.71 15.76 -1.33
N ASP A 216 -9.76 15.07 -1.78
CA ASP A 216 -10.85 15.71 -2.52
C ASP A 216 -11.75 16.57 -1.59
N ARG A 217 -11.86 16.20 -0.31
CA ARG A 217 -12.57 17.01 0.72
C ARG A 217 -11.80 18.26 1.17
N LEU A 218 -10.47 18.27 1.00
CA LEU A 218 -9.60 19.41 1.37
C LEU A 218 -9.37 20.40 0.22
N ARG A 219 -9.92 20.15 -0.96
CA ARG A 219 -9.89 21.06 -2.12
C ARG A 219 -11.13 21.93 -2.21
#